data_eb44a896e85e929f00181861de49ef0c
#
_entry.id   eb44a896e85e929f00181861de49ef0c
#
_cell.length_a   1.000
_cell.length_b   1.000
_cell.length_c   1.000
_cell.angle_alpha   90.00
_cell.angle_beta   90.00
_cell.angle_gamma   90.00
#
_symmetry.space_group_name_H-M   'P 1'
#
loop_
_entity.id
_entity.type
_entity.pdbx_description
1 polymer ?
#
loop_
_entity_poly.entity_id
_entity_poly.type
_entity_poly.pdbx_seq_one_letter_code
_entity_poly.pdbx_strand_id
1 'polypeptide(L)'
;MIPFESFGLNEELGMKVAASPQIYILQRSCHHNPELINLNPKPALPSEPIELTATYSKETTMLTYHTLSEFFAAADAAHCAPGELACRQEAEESGKSFEDVWERMKDMIPIFRQSIQEGLSDTAKSSSGLVGGDANRLFQGKMHFLSPACQRAAAYAVATAEANAKMYRIVACPTAGSCGILPAVLAAVSEEMNATMNDMTRALFTAGAIGKVVAEKASIAGAVGGCQAECGTATAMAAAAAVDLLGGTNAQMADAFALALKNILGLVCDPVGGLVEVPCVKRNAFHAVHALVAVEMVMNGVRSAIPADEVISAMADVGRRLPVELKETSRAGLAMTETGKRIQAKLDEKAKHLGC
;
A
#
# COMPACT_ATOMS: atom_id res chain seq x y z
N MET A 1 11.04 -25.98 2.28
CA MET A 1 9.73 -26.17 1.62
C MET A 1 8.76 -26.56 2.71
N ILE A 2 8.04 -25.60 3.29
CA ILE A 2 6.98 -25.83 4.28
C ILE A 2 5.68 -25.49 3.58
N PRO A 3 4.68 -26.38 3.55
CA PRO A 3 3.44 -26.15 2.81
C PRO A 3 2.63 -25.02 3.42
N PHE A 4 1.98 -24.25 2.57
CA PHE A 4 1.14 -23.08 2.84
C PHE A 4 -0.22 -23.40 3.52
N GLU A 5 -0.39 -24.58 4.12
CA GLU A 5 -1.66 -25.08 4.64
C GLU A 5 -1.94 -24.82 6.13
N SER A 6 -1.14 -24.01 6.82
CA SER A 6 -1.31 -23.81 8.29
C SER A 6 -1.84 -22.45 8.73
N PHE A 7 -2.43 -21.65 7.86
CA PHE A 7 -3.28 -20.54 8.29
C PHE A 7 -4.75 -20.95 8.21
N GLY A 8 -5.23 -21.62 9.26
CA GLY A 8 -6.63 -21.90 9.45
C GLY A 8 -7.41 -20.58 9.49
N LEU A 9 -8.11 -20.29 8.42
CA LEU A 9 -9.10 -19.22 8.36
C LEU A 9 -10.32 -19.69 9.12
N ASN A 10 -10.64 -19.01 10.20
CA ASN A 10 -11.84 -19.24 10.98
C ASN A 10 -13.05 -18.78 10.14
N GLU A 11 -13.82 -19.73 9.59
CA GLU A 11 -15.01 -19.47 8.75
C GLU A 11 -16.11 -18.69 9.50
N GLU A 12 -16.05 -18.62 10.82
CA GLU A 12 -17.02 -17.92 11.66
C GLU A 12 -16.95 -16.38 11.58
N LEU A 13 -15.90 -15.81 10.99
CA LEU A 13 -15.72 -14.34 10.89
C LEU A 13 -16.23 -13.71 9.59
N GLY A 14 -16.77 -14.48 8.65
CA GLY A 14 -17.38 -13.98 7.43
C GLY A 14 -16.41 -13.18 6.52
N MET A 15 -15.10 -13.47 6.58
CA MET A 15 -14.09 -12.84 5.75
C MET A 15 -13.92 -13.63 4.44
N LYS A 16 -14.31 -13.03 3.32
CA LYS A 16 -13.95 -13.57 2.01
C LYS A 16 -12.63 -12.94 1.54
N VAL A 17 -11.60 -13.77 1.41
CA VAL A 17 -10.34 -13.39 0.80
C VAL A 17 -10.41 -13.76 -0.67
N ALA A 18 -10.43 -12.77 -1.56
CA ALA A 18 -10.30 -13.02 -2.99
C ALA A 18 -8.80 -13.04 -3.33
N ALA A 19 -8.30 -14.20 -3.68
CA ALA A 19 -6.89 -14.40 -3.98
C ALA A 19 -6.53 -13.87 -5.38
N SER A 20 -5.79 -12.76 -5.40
CA SER A 20 -4.74 -12.49 -6.38
C SER A 20 -3.44 -12.44 -5.57
N PRO A 21 -2.30 -12.97 -6.07
CA PRO A 21 -1.11 -13.12 -5.22
C PRO A 21 -0.48 -11.82 -4.72
N GLN A 22 -1.02 -10.66 -5.06
CA GLN A 22 -0.34 -9.37 -4.83
C GLN A 22 -1.18 -8.30 -4.13
N ILE A 23 -2.51 -8.40 -4.16
CA ILE A 23 -3.42 -7.45 -3.50
C ILE A 23 -4.60 -8.22 -2.93
N TYR A 24 -4.79 -8.20 -1.60
CA TYR A 24 -5.86 -8.90 -0.88
C TYR A 24 -7.00 -7.95 -0.52
N ILE A 25 -8.24 -8.40 -0.74
CA ILE A 25 -9.45 -7.67 -0.29
C ILE A 25 -9.95 -8.30 1.00
N LEU A 26 -10.00 -7.50 2.08
CA LEU A 26 -10.67 -7.87 3.31
C LEU A 26 -12.06 -7.21 3.33
N GLN A 27 -13.10 -8.01 3.44
CA GLN A 27 -14.49 -7.53 3.42
C GLN A 27 -15.26 -8.01 4.65
N ARG A 28 -15.86 -7.08 5.40
CA ARG A 28 -16.95 -7.34 6.34
C ARG A 28 -18.17 -6.52 5.93
N SER A 29 -19.33 -7.14 5.82
CA SER A 29 -20.58 -6.48 5.45
C SER A 29 -21.19 -5.82 6.68
N CYS A 30 -21.28 -4.50 6.69
CA CYS A 30 -22.25 -3.78 7.53
C CYS A 30 -22.98 -2.78 6.64
N HIS A 31 -24.31 -2.89 6.60
CA HIS A 31 -25.17 -2.00 5.86
C HIS A 31 -25.25 -0.63 6.52
N HIS A 32 -24.83 0.42 5.83
CA HIS A 32 -25.30 1.79 6.05
C HIS A 32 -25.24 2.58 4.75
N ASN A 33 -26.25 3.41 4.52
CA ASN A 33 -26.54 4.15 3.29
C ASN A 33 -25.74 5.47 3.26
N PRO A 34 -25.04 5.87 2.18
CA PRO A 34 -24.33 7.15 2.11
C PRO A 34 -25.03 8.16 1.20
N GLU A 35 -25.24 9.37 1.68
CA GLU A 35 -25.43 10.55 0.83
C GLU A 35 -24.08 11.10 0.34
N LEU A 36 -23.99 11.34 -0.96
CA LEU A 36 -22.77 11.69 -1.69
C LEU A 36 -22.37 13.15 -1.48
N ILE A 37 -21.15 13.40 -1.05
CA ILE A 37 -20.51 14.71 -1.12
C ILE A 37 -19.86 14.87 -2.50
N ASN A 38 -20.31 15.89 -3.22
CA ASN A 38 -19.90 16.20 -4.59
C ASN A 38 -18.57 16.94 -4.60
N LEU A 39 -17.50 16.30 -5.08
CA LEU A 39 -16.21 16.94 -5.35
C LEU A 39 -16.19 17.40 -6.81
N ASN A 40 -16.36 18.69 -7.05
CA ASN A 40 -16.37 19.32 -8.38
C ASN A 40 -14.98 19.22 -9.04
N PRO A 41 -14.87 18.68 -10.28
CA PRO A 41 -13.60 18.63 -10.99
C PRO A 41 -13.30 19.94 -11.73
N LYS A 42 -12.03 20.38 -11.69
CA LYS A 42 -11.51 21.43 -12.58
C LYS A 42 -11.33 20.87 -14.01
N PRO A 43 -11.37 21.70 -15.06
CA PRO A 43 -11.34 21.23 -16.43
C PRO A 43 -10.01 20.60 -16.83
N ALA A 44 -10.10 19.48 -17.57
CA ALA A 44 -8.99 18.66 -18.04
C ALA A 44 -8.25 19.28 -19.24
N LEU A 45 -6.94 19.04 -19.30
CA LEU A 45 -6.14 19.21 -20.52
C LEU A 45 -6.44 18.06 -21.50
N PRO A 46 -6.41 18.27 -22.82
CA PRO A 46 -6.76 17.25 -23.79
C PRO A 46 -5.70 16.15 -23.84
N SER A 47 -6.09 14.92 -23.49
CA SER A 47 -5.32 13.71 -23.75
C SER A 47 -5.85 13.04 -25.00
N GLU A 48 -5.01 12.82 -26.01
CA GLU A 48 -5.36 11.96 -27.13
C GLU A 48 -5.58 10.51 -26.63
N PRO A 49 -6.57 9.79 -27.17
CA PRO A 49 -6.79 8.40 -26.79
C PRO A 49 -5.64 7.54 -27.31
N ILE A 50 -5.00 6.79 -26.42
CA ILE A 50 -4.03 5.75 -26.79
C ILE A 50 -4.83 4.65 -27.50
N GLU A 51 -4.70 4.53 -28.81
CA GLU A 51 -5.22 3.39 -29.57
C GLU A 51 -4.44 2.13 -29.18
N LEU A 52 -5.14 1.20 -28.52
CA LEU A 52 -4.63 -0.14 -28.17
C LEU A 52 -4.63 -1.06 -29.41
N THR A 53 -3.82 -0.73 -30.43
CA THR A 53 -3.61 -1.60 -31.57
C THR A 53 -2.14 -1.98 -31.70
N ALA A 54 -1.69 -2.95 -30.92
CA ALA A 54 -0.46 -3.67 -31.18
C ALA A 54 -0.79 -5.14 -31.44
N THR A 55 -0.77 -5.54 -32.72
CA THR A 55 -0.75 -6.94 -33.14
C THR A 55 0.56 -7.57 -32.68
N TYR A 56 0.49 -8.39 -31.64
CA TYR A 56 1.63 -9.12 -31.08
C TYR A 56 1.78 -10.47 -31.79
N SER A 57 2.98 -10.78 -32.26
CA SER A 57 3.33 -12.11 -32.79
C SER A 57 3.41 -13.14 -31.66
N LYS A 58 2.89 -14.33 -31.92
CA LYS A 58 2.66 -15.46 -30.97
C LYS A 58 3.93 -16.21 -30.52
N GLU A 59 5.10 -15.59 -30.52
CA GLU A 59 6.36 -16.22 -30.06
C GLU A 59 6.99 -15.38 -28.95
N THR A 60 6.33 -15.29 -27.80
CA THR A 60 6.96 -14.69 -26.61
C THR A 60 7.06 -15.77 -25.55
N THR A 61 8.26 -16.26 -25.34
CA THR A 61 8.63 -17.04 -24.14
C THR A 61 8.15 -16.29 -22.90
N MET A 62 7.45 -16.98 -22.00
CA MET A 62 6.96 -16.42 -20.72
C MET A 62 8.07 -15.58 -20.06
N LEU A 63 7.89 -14.27 -20.01
CA LEU A 63 8.84 -13.34 -19.38
C LEU A 63 8.68 -13.40 -17.87
N THR A 64 9.34 -14.35 -17.23
CA THR A 64 9.42 -14.43 -15.76
C THR A 64 10.52 -13.48 -15.28
N TYR A 65 10.21 -12.58 -14.36
CA TYR A 65 11.19 -11.75 -13.66
C TYR A 65 11.19 -12.09 -12.17
N HIS A 66 12.35 -12.08 -11.56
CA HIS A 66 12.56 -12.35 -10.13
C HIS A 66 13.23 -11.18 -9.41
N THR A 67 13.63 -10.15 -10.14
CA THR A 67 14.25 -8.93 -9.62
C THR A 67 13.60 -7.72 -10.22
N LEU A 68 13.72 -6.56 -9.54
CA LEU A 68 13.24 -5.30 -10.10
C LEU A 68 14.02 -4.88 -11.34
N SER A 69 15.33 -5.18 -11.36
CA SER A 69 16.18 -4.93 -12.52
C SER A 69 15.69 -5.72 -13.74
N GLU A 70 15.35 -7.01 -13.58
CA GLU A 70 14.77 -7.83 -14.65
C GLU A 70 13.40 -7.31 -15.08
N PHE A 71 12.53 -6.94 -14.13
CA PHE A 71 11.20 -6.40 -14.40
C PHE A 71 11.25 -5.14 -15.27
N PHE A 72 12.05 -4.16 -14.88
CA PHE A 72 12.16 -2.92 -15.62
C PHE A 72 12.89 -3.11 -16.96
N ALA A 73 13.92 -3.96 -17.02
CA ALA A 73 14.58 -4.29 -18.29
C ALA A 73 13.64 -5.02 -19.25
N ALA A 74 12.76 -5.89 -18.75
CA ALA A 74 11.75 -6.57 -19.59
C ALA A 74 10.71 -5.58 -20.13
N ALA A 75 10.28 -4.58 -19.34
CA ALA A 75 9.39 -3.53 -19.81
C ALA A 75 10.04 -2.65 -20.89
N ASP A 76 11.31 -2.29 -20.70
CA ASP A 76 12.09 -1.55 -21.70
C ASP A 76 12.22 -2.35 -23.02
N ALA A 77 12.54 -3.63 -22.94
CA ALA A 77 12.68 -4.53 -24.10
C ALA A 77 11.34 -4.75 -24.82
N ALA A 78 10.24 -4.80 -24.07
CA ALA A 78 8.88 -4.93 -24.62
C ALA A 78 8.31 -3.57 -25.13
N HIS A 79 9.03 -2.46 -24.96
CA HIS A 79 8.56 -1.11 -25.31
C HIS A 79 7.17 -0.79 -24.75
N CYS A 80 6.88 -1.22 -23.52
CA CYS A 80 5.62 -0.96 -22.85
C CYS A 80 5.84 -0.45 -21.42
N ALA A 81 4.79 0.13 -20.83
CA ALA A 81 4.83 0.52 -19.44
C ALA A 81 4.97 -0.70 -18.52
N PRO A 82 5.71 -0.61 -17.38
CA PRO A 82 5.88 -1.73 -16.46
C PRO A 82 4.55 -2.32 -15.97
N GLY A 83 3.54 -1.48 -15.70
CA GLY A 83 2.22 -1.94 -15.32
C GLY A 83 1.49 -2.73 -16.41
N GLU A 84 1.68 -2.38 -17.69
CA GLU A 84 1.13 -3.17 -18.79
C GLU A 84 1.81 -4.53 -18.89
N LEU A 85 3.14 -4.58 -18.76
CA LEU A 85 3.89 -5.84 -18.71
C LEU A 85 3.37 -6.74 -17.59
N ALA A 86 3.21 -6.17 -16.39
CA ALA A 86 2.69 -6.89 -15.22
C ALA A 86 1.28 -7.44 -15.45
N CYS A 87 0.39 -6.67 -16.09
CA CYS A 87 -0.95 -7.13 -16.44
C CYS A 87 -0.92 -8.28 -17.47
N ARG A 88 -0.08 -8.19 -18.50
CA ARG A 88 0.10 -9.24 -19.51
C ARG A 88 0.60 -10.54 -18.87
N GLN A 89 1.58 -10.45 -17.98
CA GLN A 89 2.09 -11.61 -17.26
C GLN A 89 1.01 -12.24 -16.36
N GLU A 90 0.27 -11.46 -15.58
CA GLU A 90 -0.83 -11.95 -14.74
C GLU A 90 -1.94 -12.60 -15.59
N ALA A 91 -2.25 -12.06 -16.76
CA ALA A 91 -3.20 -12.64 -17.71
C ALA A 91 -2.73 -14.01 -18.19
N GLU A 92 -1.46 -14.16 -18.57
CA GLU A 92 -0.86 -15.40 -18.97
C GLU A 92 -0.81 -16.44 -17.84
N GLU A 93 -0.32 -16.05 -16.64
CA GLU A 93 -0.24 -16.92 -15.45
C GLU A 93 -1.62 -17.41 -14.99
N SER A 94 -2.65 -16.55 -15.08
CA SER A 94 -4.02 -16.88 -14.66
C SER A 94 -4.89 -17.52 -15.74
N GLY A 95 -4.42 -17.56 -17.00
CA GLY A 95 -5.18 -18.02 -18.16
C GLY A 95 -6.40 -17.16 -18.49
N LYS A 96 -6.38 -15.86 -18.13
CA LYS A 96 -7.44 -14.89 -18.39
C LYS A 96 -7.05 -13.95 -19.53
N SER A 97 -8.04 -13.17 -20.04
CA SER A 97 -7.74 -12.11 -20.98
C SER A 97 -7.05 -10.92 -20.27
N PHE A 98 -6.30 -10.12 -21.02
CA PHE A 98 -5.71 -8.88 -20.52
C PHE A 98 -6.81 -7.96 -19.97
N GLU A 99 -7.92 -7.82 -20.66
CA GLU A 99 -9.05 -6.99 -20.31
C GLU A 99 -9.67 -7.43 -18.99
N ASP A 100 -9.88 -8.73 -18.75
CA ASP A 100 -10.45 -9.24 -17.50
C ASP A 100 -9.53 -8.93 -16.31
N VAL A 101 -8.21 -9.09 -16.48
CA VAL A 101 -7.22 -8.82 -15.45
C VAL A 101 -7.10 -7.32 -15.20
N TRP A 102 -7.14 -6.51 -16.27
CA TRP A 102 -7.10 -5.04 -16.18
C TRP A 102 -8.32 -4.47 -15.44
N GLU A 103 -9.53 -4.84 -15.85
CA GLU A 103 -10.76 -4.36 -15.21
C GLU A 103 -10.84 -4.81 -13.75
N ARG A 104 -10.40 -6.02 -13.41
CA ARG A 104 -10.33 -6.48 -12.03
C ARG A 104 -9.39 -5.64 -11.15
N MET A 105 -8.25 -5.19 -11.67
CA MET A 105 -7.37 -4.25 -10.96
C MET A 105 -8.02 -2.89 -10.83
N LYS A 106 -8.66 -2.41 -11.89
CA LYS A 106 -9.38 -1.13 -11.93
C LYS A 106 -10.50 -1.06 -10.89
N ASP A 107 -11.18 -2.18 -10.62
CA ASP A 107 -12.22 -2.29 -9.58
C ASP A 107 -11.70 -2.06 -8.14
N MET A 108 -10.38 -2.05 -7.92
CA MET A 108 -9.79 -1.70 -6.62
C MET A 108 -9.85 -0.19 -6.36
N ILE A 109 -9.82 0.64 -7.40
CA ILE A 109 -9.78 2.11 -7.27
C ILE A 109 -11.02 2.68 -6.58
N PRO A 110 -12.25 2.28 -6.94
CA PRO A 110 -13.45 2.65 -6.18
C PRO A 110 -13.37 2.28 -4.69
N ILE A 111 -12.78 1.13 -4.35
CA ILE A 111 -12.63 0.70 -2.96
C ILE A 111 -11.64 1.62 -2.23
N PHE A 112 -10.54 2.02 -2.85
CA PHE A 112 -9.62 3.01 -2.29
C PHE A 112 -10.33 4.32 -1.97
N ARG A 113 -11.10 4.85 -2.94
CA ARG A 113 -11.87 6.09 -2.77
C ARG A 113 -12.90 5.98 -1.65
N GLN A 114 -13.61 4.85 -1.60
CA GLN A 114 -14.59 4.57 -0.57
C GLN A 114 -13.96 4.52 0.82
N SER A 115 -12.86 3.79 1.01
CA SER A 115 -12.18 3.68 2.30
C SER A 115 -11.62 5.03 2.79
N ILE A 116 -11.09 5.85 1.88
CA ILE A 116 -10.68 7.22 2.18
C ILE A 116 -11.88 8.06 2.63
N GLN A 117 -12.98 8.03 1.90
CA GLN A 117 -14.19 8.80 2.23
C GLN A 117 -14.81 8.37 3.56
N GLU A 118 -14.91 7.09 3.83
CA GLU A 118 -15.41 6.55 5.09
C GLU A 118 -14.55 6.99 6.27
N GLY A 119 -13.21 6.90 6.15
CA GLY A 119 -12.31 7.34 7.20
C GLY A 119 -12.29 8.86 7.43
N LEU A 120 -12.50 9.66 6.37
CA LEU A 120 -12.62 11.11 6.50
C LEU A 120 -13.95 11.54 7.13
N SER A 121 -15.06 10.86 6.83
CA SER A 121 -16.40 11.23 7.27
C SER A 121 -16.75 10.68 8.64
N ASP A 122 -16.37 9.44 8.95
CA ASP A 122 -16.61 8.82 10.25
C ASP A 122 -15.56 9.25 11.28
N THR A 123 -15.91 10.20 12.13
CA THR A 123 -15.05 10.69 13.21
C THR A 123 -15.17 9.91 14.53
N ALA A 124 -16.02 8.88 14.58
CA ALA A 124 -16.16 8.04 15.75
C ALA A 124 -14.84 7.30 16.09
N LYS A 125 -14.71 6.87 17.33
CA LYS A 125 -13.58 6.04 17.73
C LYS A 125 -13.76 4.59 17.28
N SER A 126 -12.63 3.91 17.02
CA SER A 126 -12.57 2.46 16.83
C SER A 126 -13.13 1.72 18.06
N SER A 127 -13.37 0.42 17.91
CA SER A 127 -13.85 -0.41 19.04
C SER A 127 -12.90 -0.39 20.24
N SER A 128 -11.60 -0.23 20.04
CA SER A 128 -10.61 -0.06 21.12
C SER A 128 -10.70 1.31 21.81
N GLY A 129 -11.17 2.33 21.11
CA GLY A 129 -11.17 3.72 21.52
C GLY A 129 -9.85 4.48 21.24
N LEU A 130 -8.84 3.82 20.64
CA LEU A 130 -7.50 4.39 20.48
C LEU A 130 -7.40 5.35 19.29
N VAL A 131 -8.07 5.05 18.17
CA VAL A 131 -8.01 5.84 16.93
C VAL A 131 -9.39 6.29 16.49
N GLY A 132 -9.46 7.25 15.57
CA GLY A 132 -10.70 7.76 14.95
C GLY A 132 -10.79 9.28 15.00
N GLY A 133 -11.17 9.86 13.86
CA GLY A 133 -11.35 11.30 13.65
C GLY A 133 -10.06 12.09 13.39
N ASP A 134 -8.90 11.45 13.36
CA ASP A 134 -7.63 12.14 13.11
C ASP A 134 -7.45 12.46 11.62
N ALA A 135 -7.97 11.60 10.74
CA ALA A 135 -8.03 11.85 9.30
C ALA A 135 -8.78 13.15 8.98
N ASN A 136 -9.98 13.30 9.54
CA ASN A 136 -10.79 14.50 9.35
C ASN A 136 -10.06 15.76 9.86
N ARG A 137 -9.43 15.69 11.05
CA ARG A 137 -8.65 16.82 11.60
C ARG A 137 -7.49 17.21 10.70
N LEU A 138 -6.77 16.24 10.13
CA LEU A 138 -5.69 16.51 9.19
C LEU A 138 -6.21 17.12 7.89
N PHE A 139 -7.31 16.60 7.37
CA PHE A 139 -7.89 17.06 6.10
C PHE A 139 -8.47 18.47 6.18
N GLN A 140 -9.17 18.80 7.28
CA GLN A 140 -9.78 20.10 7.51
C GLN A 140 -8.81 21.12 8.13
N GLY A 141 -7.70 20.65 8.69
CA GLY A 141 -6.76 21.47 9.43
C GLY A 141 -5.94 22.40 8.53
N LYS A 142 -5.51 23.53 9.09
CA LYS A 142 -4.56 24.43 8.43
C LYS A 142 -3.18 23.79 8.42
N MET A 143 -2.58 23.65 7.25
CA MET A 143 -1.19 23.22 7.11
C MET A 143 -0.22 24.37 7.34
N HIS A 144 0.90 24.04 7.99
CA HIS A 144 1.96 25.00 8.27
C HIS A 144 3.18 24.80 7.38
N PHE A 145 3.48 23.56 6.98
CA PHE A 145 4.71 23.20 6.27
C PHE A 145 4.48 22.24 5.10
N LEU A 146 3.35 21.52 5.06
CA LEU A 146 3.05 20.59 3.98
C LEU A 146 2.33 21.30 2.83
N SER A 147 2.66 20.89 1.58
CA SER A 147 1.87 21.28 0.43
C SER A 147 0.46 20.66 0.48
N PRO A 148 -0.53 21.17 -0.27
CA PRO A 148 -1.86 20.58 -0.33
C PRO A 148 -1.85 19.09 -0.73
N ALA A 149 -0.98 18.68 -1.65
CA ALA A 149 -0.84 17.27 -2.05
C ALA A 149 -0.31 16.40 -0.90
N CYS A 150 0.71 16.85 -0.18
CA CYS A 150 1.24 16.15 0.99
C CYS A 150 0.21 16.08 2.12
N GLN A 151 -0.60 17.14 2.33
CA GLN A 151 -1.70 17.13 3.29
C GLN A 151 -2.73 16.05 2.93
N ARG A 152 -3.17 16.02 1.67
CA ARG A 152 -4.10 15.00 1.20
C ARG A 152 -3.53 13.60 1.38
N ALA A 153 -2.31 13.35 0.94
CA ALA A 153 -1.67 12.05 1.10
C ALA A 153 -1.63 11.61 2.59
N ALA A 154 -1.24 12.51 3.51
CA ALA A 154 -1.24 12.22 4.93
C ALA A 154 -2.65 11.93 5.48
N ALA A 155 -3.64 12.78 5.14
CA ALA A 155 -5.01 12.64 5.62
C ALA A 155 -5.68 11.37 5.07
N TYR A 156 -5.50 11.07 3.78
CA TYR A 156 -6.06 9.89 3.12
C TYR A 156 -5.44 8.59 3.66
N ALA A 157 -4.14 8.61 3.97
CA ALA A 157 -3.46 7.47 4.57
C ALA A 157 -4.00 7.17 5.98
N VAL A 158 -4.23 8.19 6.81
CA VAL A 158 -4.90 8.02 8.11
C VAL A 158 -6.33 7.57 7.91
N ALA A 159 -7.06 8.14 6.94
CA ALA A 159 -8.46 7.79 6.67
C ALA A 159 -8.64 6.31 6.37
N THR A 160 -7.86 5.78 5.41
CA THR A 160 -7.91 4.36 5.08
C THR A 160 -7.51 3.48 6.26
N ALA A 161 -6.50 3.86 7.04
CA ALA A 161 -6.08 3.11 8.23
C ALA A 161 -7.11 3.19 9.37
N GLU A 162 -7.80 4.31 9.57
CA GLU A 162 -8.92 4.43 10.50
C GLU A 162 -10.14 3.63 10.03
N ALA A 163 -10.42 3.61 8.72
CA ALA A 163 -11.45 2.76 8.12
C ALA A 163 -11.15 1.28 8.41
N ASN A 164 -9.90 0.83 8.20
CA ASN A 164 -9.47 -0.52 8.56
C ASN A 164 -9.69 -0.82 10.05
N ALA A 165 -9.27 0.08 10.95
CA ALA A 165 -9.45 -0.09 12.41
C ALA A 165 -10.92 -0.15 12.84
N LYS A 166 -11.83 0.39 12.05
CA LYS A 166 -13.29 0.37 12.24
C LYS A 166 -13.98 -0.75 11.46
N MET A 167 -13.21 -1.66 10.83
CA MET A 167 -13.72 -2.81 10.08
C MET A 167 -14.48 -2.45 8.80
N TYR A 168 -14.24 -1.29 8.23
CA TYR A 168 -14.69 -0.96 6.88
C TYR A 168 -13.92 -1.76 5.82
N ARG A 169 -14.45 -1.78 4.61
CA ARG A 169 -13.80 -2.45 3.48
C ARG A 169 -12.57 -1.67 3.04
N ILE A 170 -11.42 -2.36 3.01
CA ILE A 170 -10.15 -1.83 2.48
C ILE A 170 -9.52 -2.82 1.51
N VAL A 171 -8.52 -2.36 0.77
CA VAL A 171 -7.60 -3.23 0.02
C VAL A 171 -6.27 -3.26 0.76
N ALA A 172 -5.75 -4.44 1.05
CA ALA A 172 -4.43 -4.60 1.65
C ALA A 172 -3.33 -4.29 0.61
N CYS A 173 -2.42 -3.36 0.92
CA CYS A 173 -1.39 -2.85 0.01
C CYS A 173 -0.04 -2.64 0.73
N PRO A 174 0.85 -3.64 0.86
CA PRO A 174 0.61 -5.06 0.61
C PRO A 174 -0.10 -5.76 1.78
N THR A 175 -0.24 -5.13 2.96
CA THR A 175 -0.88 -5.67 4.16
C THR A 175 -1.99 -4.73 4.67
N ALA A 176 -2.82 -5.20 5.61
CA ALA A 176 -3.84 -4.37 6.24
C ALA A 176 -3.23 -3.24 7.09
N GLY A 177 -2.07 -3.47 7.70
CA GLY A 177 -1.40 -2.44 8.53
C GLY A 177 -0.81 -1.29 7.75
N SER A 178 -0.50 -1.49 6.48
CA SER A 178 0.01 -0.48 5.54
C SER A 178 -1.00 -0.06 4.48
N CYS A 179 -2.26 -0.46 4.62
CA CYS A 179 -3.32 -0.29 3.60
C CYS A 179 -3.59 1.16 3.18
N GLY A 180 -3.19 2.13 3.99
CA GLY A 180 -3.41 3.55 3.69
C GLY A 180 -2.33 4.17 2.81
N ILE A 181 -1.12 3.60 2.73
CA ILE A 181 0.03 4.28 2.10
C ILE A 181 -0.15 4.40 0.58
N LEU A 182 -0.21 3.27 -0.12
CA LEU A 182 -0.31 3.23 -1.58
C LEU A 182 -1.60 3.93 -2.08
N PRO A 183 -2.80 3.65 -1.55
CA PRO A 183 -4.02 4.31 -1.99
C PRO A 183 -3.98 5.83 -1.83
N ALA A 184 -3.45 6.31 -0.69
CA ALA A 184 -3.38 7.74 -0.40
C ALA A 184 -2.43 8.48 -1.32
N VAL A 185 -1.24 7.93 -1.58
CA VAL A 185 -0.26 8.51 -2.50
C VAL A 185 -0.85 8.57 -3.91
N LEU A 186 -1.40 7.45 -4.41
CA LEU A 186 -1.99 7.42 -5.75
C LEU A 186 -3.19 8.36 -5.88
N ALA A 187 -4.06 8.43 -4.87
CA ALA A 187 -5.19 9.36 -4.88
C ALA A 187 -4.70 10.82 -4.92
N ALA A 188 -3.78 11.20 -4.04
CA ALA A 188 -3.27 12.57 -3.97
C ALA A 188 -2.52 12.98 -5.25
N VAL A 189 -1.69 12.09 -5.81
CA VAL A 189 -0.96 12.36 -7.06
C VAL A 189 -1.92 12.39 -8.25
N SER A 190 -2.89 11.45 -8.33
CA SER A 190 -3.85 11.44 -9.42
C SER A 190 -4.72 12.69 -9.47
N GLU A 191 -5.08 13.26 -8.31
CA GLU A 191 -5.81 14.52 -8.21
C GLU A 191 -4.98 15.71 -8.70
N GLU A 192 -3.68 15.77 -8.38
CA GLU A 192 -2.78 16.83 -8.88
C GLU A 192 -2.57 16.74 -10.39
N MET A 193 -2.45 15.51 -10.92
CA MET A 193 -2.15 15.26 -12.33
C MET A 193 -3.40 15.16 -13.21
N ASN A 194 -4.61 15.15 -12.63
CA ASN A 194 -5.85 14.80 -13.32
C ASN A 194 -5.73 13.45 -14.06
N ALA A 195 -5.07 12.47 -13.42
CA ALA A 195 -4.84 11.16 -13.99
C ALA A 195 -6.15 10.37 -14.19
N THR A 196 -6.22 9.62 -15.29
CA THR A 196 -7.38 8.80 -15.60
C THR A 196 -7.44 7.53 -14.73
N MET A 197 -8.58 6.85 -14.74
CA MET A 197 -8.71 5.52 -14.11
C MET A 197 -7.72 4.51 -14.71
N ASN A 198 -7.43 4.60 -16.01
CA ASN A 198 -6.47 3.72 -16.67
C ASN A 198 -5.04 4.00 -16.25
N ASP A 199 -4.65 5.28 -16.06
CA ASP A 199 -3.34 5.63 -15.52
C ASP A 199 -3.16 5.08 -14.11
N MET A 200 -4.17 5.22 -13.25
CA MET A 200 -4.15 4.64 -11.91
C MET A 200 -4.07 3.10 -11.94
N THR A 201 -4.80 2.46 -12.86
CA THR A 201 -4.77 1.00 -13.03
C THR A 201 -3.37 0.53 -13.43
N ARG A 202 -2.73 1.21 -14.40
CA ARG A 202 -1.35 0.94 -14.79
C ARG A 202 -0.39 1.06 -13.60
N ALA A 203 -0.46 2.16 -12.86
CA ALA A 203 0.39 2.39 -11.69
C ALA A 203 0.16 1.34 -10.57
N LEU A 204 -1.07 0.85 -10.41
CA LEU A 204 -1.37 -0.24 -9.48
C LEU A 204 -0.73 -1.56 -9.92
N PHE A 205 -0.72 -1.90 -11.20
CA PHE A 205 0.01 -3.06 -11.70
C PHE A 205 1.52 -2.92 -11.50
N THR A 206 2.09 -1.72 -11.75
CA THR A 206 3.49 -1.42 -11.45
C THR A 206 3.78 -1.67 -9.96
N ALA A 207 2.96 -1.14 -9.06
CA ALA A 207 3.09 -1.36 -7.61
C ALA A 207 2.97 -2.85 -7.24
N GLY A 208 1.99 -3.56 -7.82
CA GLY A 208 1.75 -4.98 -7.56
C GLY A 208 2.94 -5.86 -7.95
N ALA A 209 3.51 -5.64 -9.14
CA ALA A 209 4.70 -6.35 -9.61
C ALA A 209 5.91 -6.13 -8.69
N ILE A 210 6.13 -4.88 -8.27
CA ILE A 210 7.16 -4.54 -7.30
C ILE A 210 6.94 -5.27 -5.98
N GLY A 211 5.70 -5.27 -5.47
CA GLY A 211 5.33 -5.98 -4.25
C GLY A 211 5.56 -7.50 -4.34
N LYS A 212 5.30 -8.12 -5.52
CA LYS A 212 5.58 -9.53 -5.80
C LYS A 212 7.08 -9.83 -5.65
N VAL A 213 7.94 -9.04 -6.27
CA VAL A 213 9.39 -9.21 -6.17
C VAL A 213 9.86 -9.10 -4.72
N VAL A 214 9.37 -8.11 -3.96
CA VAL A 214 9.73 -7.97 -2.54
C VAL A 214 9.26 -9.16 -1.72
N ALA A 215 8.05 -9.67 -1.95
CA ALA A 215 7.51 -10.83 -1.25
C ALA A 215 8.33 -12.10 -1.51
N GLU A 216 8.82 -12.29 -2.74
CA GLU A 216 9.65 -13.42 -3.13
C GLU A 216 11.08 -13.35 -2.57
N LYS A 217 11.69 -12.16 -2.58
CA LYS A 217 13.11 -11.98 -2.19
C LYS A 217 13.33 -11.72 -0.71
N ALA A 218 12.32 -11.17 -0.03
CA ALA A 218 12.42 -10.81 1.37
C ALA A 218 11.15 -11.26 2.14
N SER A 219 10.35 -10.33 2.56
CA SER A 219 9.03 -10.53 3.16
C SER A 219 8.28 -9.20 3.14
N ILE A 220 6.95 -9.28 3.11
CA ILE A 220 6.05 -8.13 3.28
C ILE A 220 5.34 -8.15 4.64
N ALA A 221 5.65 -9.12 5.50
CA ALA A 221 4.97 -9.31 6.79
C ALA A 221 5.76 -8.69 7.95
N GLY A 222 5.07 -7.89 8.77
CA GLY A 222 5.63 -7.28 9.98
C GLY A 222 6.14 -8.32 10.98
N ALA A 223 5.45 -9.45 11.09
CA ALA A 223 5.83 -10.58 11.96
C ALA A 223 7.15 -11.28 11.52
N VAL A 224 7.55 -11.14 10.26
CA VAL A 224 8.80 -11.72 9.75
C VAL A 224 9.93 -10.70 9.71
N GLY A 225 9.68 -9.54 9.14
CA GLY A 225 10.70 -8.53 8.84
C GLY A 225 10.62 -7.23 9.63
N GLY A 226 9.68 -7.10 10.57
CA GLY A 226 9.39 -5.81 11.21
C GLY A 226 8.52 -4.90 10.31
N CYS A 227 8.18 -3.72 10.80
CA CYS A 227 7.34 -2.77 10.04
C CYS A 227 8.04 -2.22 8.77
N GLN A 228 9.38 -2.33 8.67
CA GLN A 228 10.10 -2.06 7.43
C GLN A 228 9.64 -2.94 6.27
N ALA A 229 9.33 -4.23 6.54
CA ALA A 229 8.84 -5.15 5.53
C ALA A 229 7.42 -4.79 5.07
N GLU A 230 6.59 -4.29 5.96
CA GLU A 230 5.20 -3.92 5.71
C GLU A 230 5.07 -2.49 5.18
N CYS A 231 5.28 -1.50 6.05
CA CYS A 231 5.17 -0.08 5.68
C CYS A 231 6.29 0.36 4.73
N GLY A 232 7.51 -0.19 4.90
CA GLY A 232 8.63 0.12 4.00
C GLY A 232 8.34 -0.33 2.57
N THR A 233 7.86 -1.55 2.38
CA THR A 233 7.45 -2.05 1.06
C THR A 233 6.30 -1.23 0.48
N ALA A 234 5.24 -0.94 1.27
CA ALA A 234 4.12 -0.11 0.82
C ALA A 234 4.58 1.28 0.34
N THR A 235 5.50 1.90 1.10
CA THR A 235 6.06 3.22 0.77
C THR A 235 6.86 3.18 -0.53
N ALA A 236 7.69 2.16 -0.71
CA ALA A 236 8.51 1.99 -1.91
C ALA A 236 7.65 1.67 -3.15
N MET A 237 6.62 0.81 -3.00
CA MET A 237 5.61 0.56 -4.03
C MET A 237 4.90 1.85 -4.44
N ALA A 238 4.46 2.65 -3.46
CA ALA A 238 3.77 3.91 -3.68
C ALA A 238 4.66 4.95 -4.38
N ALA A 239 5.93 5.04 -3.99
CA ALA A 239 6.88 5.95 -4.62
C ALA A 239 7.12 5.61 -6.11
N ALA A 240 7.39 4.34 -6.42
CA ALA A 240 7.57 3.89 -7.80
C ALA A 240 6.31 4.08 -8.65
N ALA A 241 5.13 3.73 -8.12
CA ALA A 241 3.85 3.91 -8.82
C ALA A 241 3.49 5.38 -9.04
N ALA A 242 3.85 6.27 -8.11
CA ALA A 242 3.66 7.71 -8.30
C ALA A 242 4.60 8.27 -9.38
N VAL A 243 5.83 7.77 -9.48
CA VAL A 243 6.76 8.11 -10.59
C VAL A 243 6.19 7.63 -11.92
N ASP A 244 5.56 6.45 -11.98
CA ASP A 244 4.83 5.97 -13.18
C ASP A 244 3.71 6.93 -13.57
N LEU A 245 2.88 7.38 -12.62
CA LEU A 245 1.82 8.38 -12.89
C LEU A 245 2.36 9.70 -13.43
N LEU A 246 3.53 10.11 -12.98
CA LEU A 246 4.22 11.34 -13.43
C LEU A 246 4.94 11.18 -14.78
N GLY A 247 4.88 9.99 -15.41
CA GLY A 247 5.57 9.70 -16.65
C GLY A 247 7.09 9.56 -16.52
N GLY A 248 7.57 9.23 -15.33
CA GLY A 248 8.98 8.97 -15.07
C GLY A 248 9.49 7.70 -15.73
N THR A 249 10.81 7.59 -15.88
CA THR A 249 11.47 6.43 -16.48
C THR A 249 11.53 5.23 -15.53
N ASN A 250 11.74 4.03 -16.08
CA ASN A 250 11.95 2.81 -15.30
C ASN A 250 13.11 2.94 -14.30
N ALA A 251 14.18 3.62 -14.70
CA ALA A 251 15.31 3.93 -13.82
C ALA A 251 14.90 4.85 -12.64
N GLN A 252 14.05 5.85 -12.89
CA GLN A 252 13.52 6.71 -11.82
C GLN A 252 12.58 5.95 -10.88
N MET A 253 11.76 5.03 -11.39
CA MET A 253 10.92 4.17 -10.55
C MET A 253 11.76 3.28 -9.63
N ALA A 254 12.83 2.67 -10.16
CA ALA A 254 13.77 1.87 -9.37
C ALA A 254 14.49 2.71 -8.31
N ASP A 255 14.93 3.92 -8.66
CA ASP A 255 15.57 4.84 -7.72
C ASP A 255 14.60 5.32 -6.62
N ALA A 256 13.34 5.64 -6.98
CA ALA A 256 12.31 6.04 -6.02
C ALA A 256 12.01 4.92 -5.02
N PHE A 257 11.87 3.70 -5.51
CA PHE A 257 11.74 2.51 -4.68
C PHE A 257 12.92 2.39 -3.70
N ALA A 258 14.16 2.45 -4.22
CA ALA A 258 15.36 2.29 -3.41
C ALA A 258 15.51 3.41 -2.37
N LEU A 259 15.26 4.67 -2.75
CA LEU A 259 15.31 5.82 -1.84
C LEU A 259 14.24 5.71 -0.75
N ALA A 260 13.02 5.32 -1.10
CA ALA A 260 11.94 5.15 -0.14
C ALA A 260 12.26 4.03 0.87
N LEU A 261 12.61 2.84 0.38
CA LEU A 261 12.80 1.67 1.24
C LEU A 261 14.00 1.79 2.18
N LYS A 262 15.17 2.22 1.66
CA LYS A 262 16.40 2.27 2.48
C LYS A 262 16.32 3.26 3.64
N ASN A 263 15.47 4.27 3.57
CA ASN A 263 15.27 5.23 4.67
C ASN A 263 14.30 4.73 5.75
N ILE A 264 13.76 3.51 5.60
CA ILE A 264 12.84 2.87 6.56
C ILE A 264 13.49 1.60 7.18
N LEU A 265 14.69 1.22 6.72
CA LEU A 265 15.39 0.05 7.25
C LEU A 265 15.54 0.11 8.77
N GLY A 266 15.24 -1.01 9.44
CA GLY A 266 15.28 -1.11 10.90
C GLY A 266 13.97 -0.72 11.60
N LEU A 267 12.91 -0.30 10.88
CA LEU A 267 11.65 0.02 11.51
C LEU A 267 10.99 -1.24 12.10
N VAL A 268 10.83 -1.20 13.43
CA VAL A 268 10.27 -2.32 14.20
C VAL A 268 8.74 -2.37 14.12
N CYS A 269 8.16 -3.55 14.36
CA CYS A 269 6.71 -3.74 14.50
C CYS A 269 6.37 -3.99 15.96
N ASP A 270 5.87 -2.95 16.64
CA ASP A 270 5.64 -2.91 18.09
C ASP A 270 4.20 -2.43 18.46
N PRO A 271 3.15 -3.06 17.90
CA PRO A 271 1.77 -2.60 18.06
C PRO A 271 1.30 -2.66 19.51
N VAL A 272 0.69 -1.57 19.98
CA VAL A 272 0.13 -1.48 21.33
C VAL A 272 -1.17 -2.28 21.41
N GLY A 273 -1.25 -3.18 22.37
CA GLY A 273 -2.44 -4.00 22.55
C GLY A 273 -2.65 -5.08 21.48
N GLY A 274 -1.63 -5.37 20.66
CA GLY A 274 -1.75 -6.30 19.54
C GLY A 274 -2.64 -5.81 18.39
N LEU A 275 -3.07 -4.53 18.45
CA LEU A 275 -4.00 -3.96 17.47
C LEU A 275 -3.26 -3.16 16.40
N VAL A 276 -3.73 -3.25 15.15
CA VAL A 276 -3.23 -2.46 14.01
C VAL A 276 -3.77 -1.01 14.09
N GLU A 277 -3.55 -0.37 15.23
CA GLU A 277 -4.02 0.99 15.53
C GLU A 277 -2.89 1.93 15.96
N VAL A 278 -2.18 1.60 17.04
CA VAL A 278 -1.06 2.39 17.56
C VAL A 278 0.21 1.55 17.49
N PRO A 279 1.22 2.02 16.74
CA PRO A 279 1.37 3.29 16.02
C PRO A 279 0.85 3.26 14.56
N CYS A 280 0.31 2.14 14.08
CA CYS A 280 0.11 1.82 12.67
C CYS A 280 -0.68 2.89 11.90
N VAL A 281 -1.81 3.38 12.46
CA VAL A 281 -2.66 4.38 11.79
C VAL A 281 -1.86 5.65 11.44
N LYS A 282 -1.08 6.18 12.40
CA LYS A 282 -0.28 7.38 12.17
C LYS A 282 0.96 7.11 11.29
N ARG A 283 1.55 5.91 11.38
CA ARG A 283 2.66 5.50 10.50
C ARG A 283 2.27 5.58 9.03
N ASN A 284 1.03 5.23 8.67
CA ASN A 284 0.58 5.34 7.28
C ASN A 284 0.72 6.77 6.74
N ALA A 285 0.39 7.82 7.52
CA ALA A 285 0.56 9.21 7.10
C ALA A 285 2.02 9.60 6.87
N PHE A 286 2.90 9.26 7.82
CA PHE A 286 4.32 9.55 7.69
C PHE A 286 4.91 8.89 6.44
N HIS A 287 4.54 7.65 6.19
CA HIS A 287 5.05 6.88 5.06
C HIS A 287 4.46 7.32 3.71
N ALA A 288 3.21 7.80 3.67
CA ALA A 288 2.66 8.40 2.46
C ALA A 288 3.42 9.66 2.05
N VAL A 289 3.73 10.55 3.01
CA VAL A 289 4.55 11.74 2.74
C VAL A 289 5.99 11.36 2.41
N HIS A 290 6.57 10.36 3.09
CA HIS A 290 7.89 9.85 2.78
C HIS A 290 7.99 9.35 1.33
N ALA A 291 6.97 8.63 0.82
CA ALA A 291 6.91 8.22 -0.59
C ALA A 291 7.00 9.43 -1.53
N LEU A 292 6.23 10.50 -1.24
CA LEU A 292 6.27 11.72 -2.05
C LEU A 292 7.63 12.42 -2.02
N VAL A 293 8.35 12.38 -0.90
CA VAL A 293 9.73 12.91 -0.83
C VAL A 293 10.65 12.13 -1.77
N ALA A 294 10.56 10.79 -1.81
CA ALA A 294 11.34 9.98 -2.73
C ALA A 294 11.01 10.29 -4.20
N VAL A 295 9.71 10.48 -4.51
CA VAL A 295 9.24 10.91 -5.83
C VAL A 295 9.88 12.24 -6.24
N GLU A 296 9.76 13.25 -5.39
CA GLU A 296 10.34 14.58 -5.66
C GLU A 296 11.85 14.52 -5.90
N MET A 297 12.59 13.72 -5.10
CA MET A 297 14.02 13.54 -5.27
C MET A 297 14.35 13.00 -6.67
N VAL A 298 13.71 11.93 -7.10
CA VAL A 298 14.05 11.31 -8.40
C VAL A 298 13.56 12.11 -9.60
N MET A 299 12.42 12.77 -9.49
CA MET A 299 11.92 13.65 -10.56
C MET A 299 12.81 14.88 -10.75
N ASN A 300 13.55 15.28 -9.71
CA ASN A 300 14.59 16.33 -9.78
C ASN A 300 16.00 15.78 -10.02
N GLY A 301 16.14 14.53 -10.49
CA GLY A 301 17.42 13.96 -10.93
C GLY A 301 18.29 13.35 -9.83
N VAL A 302 17.80 13.27 -8.57
CA VAL A 302 18.52 12.58 -7.49
C VAL A 302 18.43 11.07 -7.71
N ARG A 303 19.56 10.38 -7.64
CA ARG A 303 19.68 8.95 -7.90
C ARG A 303 19.99 8.18 -6.61
N SER A 304 19.62 6.92 -6.59
CA SER A 304 20.04 6.01 -5.52
C SER A 304 21.40 5.40 -5.88
N ALA A 305 22.41 5.57 -4.99
CA ALA A 305 23.69 4.91 -5.17
C ALA A 305 23.63 3.39 -4.95
N ILE A 306 22.64 2.91 -4.17
CA ILE A 306 22.41 1.48 -3.94
C ILE A 306 21.22 1.05 -4.78
N PRO A 307 21.37 0.05 -5.68
CA PRO A 307 20.29 -0.45 -6.52
C PRO A 307 19.11 -1.02 -5.72
N ALA A 308 17.92 -1.00 -6.31
CA ALA A 308 16.67 -1.45 -5.65
C ALA A 308 16.76 -2.89 -5.12
N ASP A 309 17.29 -3.83 -5.90
CA ASP A 309 17.40 -5.23 -5.52
C ASP A 309 18.36 -5.46 -4.35
N GLU A 310 19.42 -4.65 -4.25
CA GLU A 310 20.33 -4.68 -3.11
C GLU A 310 19.66 -4.11 -1.84
N VAL A 311 18.81 -3.09 -1.99
CA VAL A 311 18.02 -2.54 -0.86
C VAL A 311 17.00 -3.56 -0.35
N ILE A 312 16.36 -4.35 -1.24
CA ILE A 312 15.49 -5.47 -0.83
C ILE A 312 16.30 -6.50 -0.04
N SER A 313 17.49 -6.85 -0.53
CA SER A 313 18.39 -7.80 0.15
C SER A 313 18.84 -7.29 1.53
N ALA A 314 19.14 -6.00 1.64
CA ALA A 314 19.48 -5.35 2.89
C ALA A 314 18.30 -5.36 3.88
N MET A 315 17.07 -5.08 3.40
CA MET A 315 15.86 -5.17 4.22
C MET A 315 15.66 -6.59 4.77
N ALA A 316 15.86 -7.62 3.94
CA ALA A 316 15.77 -9.01 4.37
C ALA A 316 16.82 -9.35 5.45
N ASP A 317 18.06 -8.86 5.29
CA ASP A 317 19.12 -9.08 6.28
C ASP A 317 18.80 -8.37 7.60
N VAL A 318 18.44 -7.10 7.57
CA VAL A 318 18.03 -6.34 8.76
C VAL A 318 16.82 -7.02 9.43
N GLY A 319 15.82 -7.47 8.65
CA GLY A 319 14.67 -8.18 9.18
C GLY A 319 15.04 -9.48 9.92
N ARG A 320 15.99 -10.26 9.41
CA ARG A 320 16.49 -11.45 10.11
C ARG A 320 17.18 -11.12 11.44
N ARG A 321 17.88 -9.98 11.51
CA ARG A 321 18.63 -9.53 12.71
C ARG A 321 17.76 -8.84 13.76
N LEU A 322 16.55 -8.38 13.40
CA LEU A 322 15.63 -7.81 14.39
C LEU A 322 15.27 -8.88 15.44
N PRO A 323 15.30 -8.53 16.75
CA PRO A 323 14.79 -9.39 17.80
C PRO A 323 13.31 -9.76 17.56
N VAL A 324 12.93 -10.99 17.91
CA VAL A 324 11.56 -11.49 17.73
C VAL A 324 10.52 -10.64 18.48
N GLU A 325 10.91 -10.06 19.60
CA GLU A 325 10.08 -9.19 20.43
C GLU A 325 9.64 -7.91 19.71
N LEU A 326 10.40 -7.50 18.66
CA LEU A 326 10.15 -6.33 17.83
C LEU A 326 9.46 -6.67 16.48
N LYS A 327 8.93 -7.88 16.36
CA LYS A 327 8.26 -8.42 15.16
C LYS A 327 6.79 -8.73 15.45
N GLU A 328 5.98 -7.68 15.67
CA GLU A 328 4.52 -7.76 15.83
C GLU A 328 4.04 -8.57 17.05
N THR A 329 4.91 -8.79 18.02
CA THR A 329 4.61 -9.60 19.21
C THR A 329 4.06 -8.80 20.38
N SER A 330 4.07 -7.48 20.32
CA SER A 330 3.74 -6.57 21.43
C SER A 330 4.57 -6.80 22.71
N ARG A 331 5.77 -7.40 22.58
CA ARG A 331 6.65 -7.73 23.70
C ARG A 331 7.81 -6.76 23.91
N ALA A 332 7.93 -5.76 23.05
CA ALA A 332 8.97 -4.73 23.14
C ALA A 332 8.47 -3.40 22.57
N GLY A 333 9.34 -2.39 22.53
CA GLY A 333 9.06 -1.08 21.95
C GLY A 333 7.89 -0.37 22.63
N LEU A 334 7.02 0.27 21.84
CA LEU A 334 5.89 1.06 22.33
C LEU A 334 4.91 0.26 23.16
N ALA A 335 4.68 -1.00 22.83
CA ALA A 335 3.77 -1.89 23.57
C ALA A 335 4.20 -2.09 25.03
N MET A 336 5.50 -2.03 25.30
CA MET A 336 6.06 -2.27 26.64
C MET A 336 6.31 -1.00 27.46
N THR A 337 5.96 0.17 26.92
CA THR A 337 5.94 1.41 27.71
C THR A 337 4.88 1.33 28.81
N GLU A 338 5.01 2.13 29.86
CA GLU A 338 4.02 2.20 30.95
C GLU A 338 2.61 2.47 30.40
N THR A 339 2.51 3.41 29.45
CA THR A 339 1.22 3.71 28.79
C THR A 339 0.74 2.56 27.93
N GLY A 340 1.61 1.88 27.18
CA GLY A 340 1.27 0.72 26.36
C GLY A 340 0.69 -0.42 27.21
N LYS A 341 1.34 -0.76 28.31
CA LYS A 341 0.86 -1.78 29.27
C LYS A 341 -0.48 -1.40 29.89
N ARG A 342 -0.70 -0.14 30.22
CA ARG A 342 -1.96 0.37 30.76
C ARG A 342 -3.09 0.29 29.74
N ILE A 343 -2.80 0.53 28.46
CA ILE A 343 -3.76 0.35 27.36
C ILE A 343 -4.11 -1.14 27.22
N GLN A 344 -3.11 -2.02 27.18
CA GLN A 344 -3.31 -3.47 27.11
C GLN A 344 -4.24 -3.95 28.22
N ALA A 345 -3.97 -3.58 29.46
CA ALA A 345 -4.79 -4.00 30.61
C ALA A 345 -6.27 -3.56 30.46
N LYS A 346 -6.53 -2.36 29.94
CA LYS A 346 -7.90 -1.88 29.67
C LYS A 346 -8.59 -2.67 28.55
N LEU A 347 -7.84 -3.05 27.51
CA LEU A 347 -8.37 -3.88 26.42
C LEU A 347 -8.72 -5.30 26.92
N ASP A 348 -7.85 -5.90 27.75
CA ASP A 348 -8.08 -7.20 28.36
C ASP A 348 -9.31 -7.20 29.29
N GLU A 349 -9.50 -6.13 30.06
CA GLU A 349 -10.69 -5.96 30.92
C GLU A 349 -11.96 -5.86 30.06
N LYS A 350 -11.92 -5.07 28.99
CA LYS A 350 -13.04 -4.94 28.05
C LYS A 350 -13.38 -6.26 27.36
N ALA A 351 -12.38 -7.04 26.93
CA ALA A 351 -12.59 -8.34 26.32
C ALA A 351 -13.29 -9.32 27.28
N LYS A 352 -12.88 -9.37 28.56
CA LYS A 352 -13.52 -10.20 29.60
C LYS A 352 -15.00 -9.84 29.78
N HIS A 353 -15.36 -8.55 29.74
CA HIS A 353 -16.76 -8.13 29.85
C HIS A 353 -17.62 -8.48 28.64
N LEU A 354 -17.00 -8.68 27.47
CA LEU A 354 -17.67 -9.08 26.22
C LEU A 354 -17.76 -10.60 26.04
N GLY A 355 -17.18 -11.38 26.96
CA GLY A 355 -17.23 -12.86 26.95
C GLY A 355 -16.27 -13.47 25.92
N CYS A 356 -15.23 -12.72 25.54
CA CYS A 356 -14.16 -13.18 24.62
C CYS A 356 -12.97 -13.72 25.42
#